data_a9364ddd3d5c9c969ebe1b4512ccd77c
#
_entry.id   a9364ddd3d5c9c969ebe1b4512ccd77c
#
_cell.length_a   1.000
_cell.length_b   1.000
_cell.length_c   1.000
_cell.angle_alpha   90.00
_cell.angle_beta   90.00
_cell.angle_gamma   90.00
#
_symmetry.space_group_name_H-M   'P 1'
#
loop_
_entity.id
_entity.type
_entity.pdbx_description
1 polymer ?
#
loop_
_entity_poly.entity_id
_entity_poly.type
_entity_poly.pdbx_seq_one_letter_code
_entity_poly.pdbx_strand_id
1 'polypeptide(L)'
;MSFSPDAVSPASFTDALSRMQQLEAMVDQISSPSLLSAATGAPATAAGSASTFQPALAAAGGTSGVASSGDTTGNAGLAALQVAESQVGVTEQPPGSNDGPQIATYRTATQGAYAGAPWCAYFVSWCASQAGAPIGDHGQGLGSVAEITDWARSTGRLTQTPAPGELILFGTEHVGIVKSVNADGSLTTVEGNASNGVREETRRPSEATGYVTL
;
A
#
# COMPACT_ATOMS: atom_id res chain seq x y z
N MET A 1 4.92 -49.14 17.13
CA MET A 1 4.35 -47.83 17.43
C MET A 1 3.51 -47.40 16.23
N SER A 2 2.18 -47.52 16.35
CA SER A 2 1.25 -47.27 15.24
C SER A 2 0.86 -45.77 15.26
N PHE A 3 1.10 -45.10 14.15
CA PHE A 3 0.60 -43.75 13.91
C PHE A 3 -0.84 -43.83 13.40
N SER A 4 -1.80 -43.29 14.16
CA SER A 4 -3.15 -43.04 13.67
C SER A 4 -3.18 -41.70 12.92
N PRO A 5 -3.82 -41.62 11.71
CA PRO A 5 -4.05 -40.35 11.07
C PRO A 5 -5.24 -39.66 11.75
N ASP A 6 -5.04 -38.44 12.21
CA ASP A 6 -6.08 -37.59 12.76
C ASP A 6 -7.15 -37.31 11.68
N ALA A 7 -8.32 -37.81 11.91
CA ALA A 7 -9.50 -37.56 11.09
C ALA A 7 -9.97 -36.11 11.27
N VAL A 8 -9.90 -35.30 10.21
CA VAL A 8 -10.51 -33.96 10.15
C VAL A 8 -12.02 -34.12 10.44
N SER A 9 -12.47 -33.47 11.51
CA SER A 9 -13.85 -33.56 11.99
C SER A 9 -14.83 -33.00 10.94
N PRO A 10 -15.95 -33.72 10.62
CA PRO A 10 -16.92 -33.25 9.62
C PRO A 10 -17.60 -31.91 9.96
N ALA A 11 -17.51 -31.45 11.20
CA ALA A 11 -18.01 -30.13 11.63
C ALA A 11 -17.24 -28.95 11.04
N SER A 12 -15.94 -29.11 10.73
CA SER A 12 -15.14 -28.06 10.12
C SER A 12 -15.40 -27.88 8.62
N PHE A 13 -15.88 -28.92 7.95
CA PHE A 13 -16.20 -28.87 6.52
C PHE A 13 -17.54 -28.19 6.26
N THR A 14 -18.53 -28.46 7.11
CA THR A 14 -19.85 -27.80 7.05
C THR A 14 -19.79 -26.32 7.40
N ASP A 15 -18.91 -25.92 8.32
CA ASP A 15 -18.72 -24.52 8.69
C ASP A 15 -18.04 -23.72 7.56
N ALA A 16 -17.08 -24.34 6.87
CA ALA A 16 -16.43 -23.75 5.70
C ALA A 16 -17.41 -23.56 4.52
N LEU A 17 -18.25 -24.53 4.25
CA LEU A 17 -19.29 -24.46 3.20
C LEU A 17 -20.33 -23.37 3.53
N SER A 18 -20.73 -23.24 4.79
CA SER A 18 -21.69 -22.21 5.24
C SER A 18 -21.12 -20.79 5.05
N ARG A 19 -19.82 -20.60 5.30
CA ARG A 19 -19.14 -19.31 5.06
C ARG A 19 -19.01 -18.97 3.58
N MET A 20 -18.75 -19.96 2.72
CA MET A 20 -18.74 -19.74 1.26
C MET A 20 -20.11 -19.31 0.74
N GLN A 21 -21.20 -19.96 1.20
CA GLN A 21 -22.56 -19.58 0.81
C GLN A 21 -22.96 -18.19 1.30
N GLN A 22 -22.48 -17.77 2.48
CA GLN A 22 -22.69 -16.39 2.97
C GLN A 22 -21.96 -15.35 2.14
N LEU A 23 -20.76 -15.65 1.67
CA LEU A 23 -20.00 -14.76 0.79
C LEU A 23 -20.65 -14.63 -0.59
N GLU A 24 -21.15 -15.72 -1.17
CA GLU A 24 -21.86 -15.70 -2.45
C GLU A 24 -23.17 -14.88 -2.35
N ALA A 25 -23.93 -15.03 -1.28
CA ALA A 25 -25.14 -14.25 -1.04
C ALA A 25 -24.86 -12.74 -0.87
N MET A 26 -23.71 -12.37 -0.30
CA MET A 26 -23.30 -11.00 -0.14
C MET A 26 -22.86 -10.37 -1.47
N VAL A 27 -22.21 -11.13 -2.34
CA VAL A 27 -21.83 -10.70 -3.70
C VAL A 27 -23.06 -10.50 -4.58
N ASP A 28 -24.07 -11.37 -4.49
CA ASP A 28 -25.33 -11.24 -5.23
C ASP A 28 -26.12 -10.00 -4.81
N GLN A 29 -26.07 -9.62 -3.53
CA GLN A 29 -26.74 -8.43 -3.02
C GLN A 29 -26.12 -7.12 -3.54
N ILE A 30 -24.81 -7.11 -3.81
CA ILE A 30 -24.09 -5.96 -4.39
C ILE A 30 -24.30 -5.88 -5.91
N SER A 31 -24.55 -7.02 -6.58
CA SER A 31 -24.69 -7.13 -8.03
C SER A 31 -26.12 -6.98 -8.54
N SER A 32 -27.11 -6.80 -7.68
CA SER A 32 -28.52 -6.69 -8.08
C SER A 32 -28.85 -5.27 -8.56
N PRO A 33 -29.25 -5.07 -9.84
CA PRO A 33 -29.58 -3.75 -10.41
C PRO A 33 -30.97 -3.22 -10.00
N SER A 34 -31.55 -3.67 -8.90
CA SER A 34 -32.94 -3.40 -8.52
C SER A 34 -33.23 -2.09 -7.79
N LEU A 35 -32.29 -1.15 -7.68
CA LEU A 35 -32.53 0.15 -7.02
C LEU A 35 -32.59 1.35 -7.98
N LEU A 36 -32.68 1.16 -9.30
CA LEU A 36 -32.77 2.26 -10.26
C LEU A 36 -34.11 2.35 -11.04
N SER A 37 -35.17 1.70 -10.60
CA SER A 37 -36.43 1.72 -11.33
C SER A 37 -37.67 1.99 -10.48
N ALA A 38 -37.68 3.16 -9.79
CA ALA A 38 -38.92 3.69 -9.20
C ALA A 38 -38.87 5.20 -9.05
N ALA A 39 -38.77 5.94 -10.15
CA ALA A 39 -39.06 7.39 -10.18
C ALA A 39 -39.42 7.85 -11.60
N THR A 40 -40.51 7.28 -12.15
CA THR A 40 -41.24 7.90 -13.26
C THR A 40 -42.74 7.77 -12.99
N GLY A 41 -43.40 8.88 -12.65
CA GLY A 41 -44.86 8.92 -12.67
C GLY A 41 -45.48 9.94 -11.74
N ALA A 42 -45.78 11.09 -12.33
CA ALA A 42 -46.93 11.98 -12.13
C ALA A 42 -46.74 13.27 -11.36
N PRO A 43 -47.48 14.34 -11.79
CA PRO A 43 -47.17 15.72 -11.49
C PRO A 43 -48.07 16.27 -10.40
N ALA A 44 -47.63 17.29 -9.67
CA ALA A 44 -48.39 18.46 -9.31
C ALA A 44 -47.89 19.15 -8.04
N THR A 45 -47.54 20.43 -8.23
CA THR A 45 -47.79 21.57 -7.33
C THR A 45 -47.73 21.40 -5.81
N ALA A 46 -46.65 21.92 -5.19
CA ALA A 46 -46.74 22.85 -4.06
C ALA A 46 -45.36 23.44 -3.77
N ALA A 47 -45.33 24.75 -3.77
CA ALA A 47 -44.19 25.57 -3.36
C ALA A 47 -43.93 25.41 -1.86
N GLY A 48 -42.65 25.41 -1.46
CA GLY A 48 -42.27 25.64 -0.08
C GLY A 48 -41.19 24.77 0.48
N SER A 49 -40.03 25.40 0.72
CA SER A 49 -38.96 24.90 1.61
C SER A 49 -37.99 23.86 1.10
N ALA A 50 -37.20 24.24 0.08
CA ALA A 50 -35.96 23.54 -0.27
C ALA A 50 -34.79 24.54 -0.31
N SER A 51 -34.37 25.06 0.83
CA SER A 51 -33.22 25.98 0.83
C SER A 51 -32.41 25.96 2.12
N THR A 52 -32.02 24.76 2.60
CA THR A 52 -31.03 24.71 3.69
C THR A 52 -29.99 23.59 3.55
N PHE A 53 -30.03 22.76 2.52
CA PHE A 53 -29.07 21.67 2.36
C PHE A 53 -27.97 21.95 1.33
N GLN A 54 -28.16 22.90 0.44
CA GLN A 54 -27.20 23.19 -0.64
C GLN A 54 -25.95 23.97 -0.23
N PRO A 55 -25.94 24.87 0.77
CA PRO A 55 -24.71 25.54 1.19
C PRO A 55 -23.75 24.64 2.00
N ALA A 56 -24.26 23.61 2.67
CA ALA A 56 -23.39 22.70 3.43
C ALA A 56 -22.59 21.74 2.53
N LEU A 57 -23.14 21.34 1.39
CA LEU A 57 -22.44 20.48 0.42
C LEU A 57 -21.42 21.27 -0.41
N ALA A 58 -21.68 22.57 -0.65
CA ALA A 58 -20.73 23.46 -1.33
C ALA A 58 -19.54 23.84 -0.44
N ALA A 59 -19.70 23.81 0.89
CA ALA A 59 -18.61 24.04 1.82
C ALA A 59 -17.74 22.78 2.09
N ALA A 60 -18.28 21.59 1.82
CA ALA A 60 -17.53 20.32 1.88
C ALA A 60 -16.92 19.93 0.53
N GLY A 61 -17.43 20.51 -0.57
CA GLY A 61 -16.91 20.33 -1.94
C GLY A 61 -15.97 21.46 -2.32
N GLY A 62 -14.89 21.62 -1.58
CA GLY A 62 -13.80 22.50 -1.96
C GLY A 62 -13.20 22.05 -3.29
N THR A 63 -13.38 22.89 -4.32
CA THR A 63 -12.69 22.91 -5.60
C THR A 63 -12.74 21.64 -6.42
N SER A 64 -13.67 21.60 -7.37
CA SER A 64 -13.47 20.89 -8.63
C SER A 64 -12.24 21.48 -9.33
N GLY A 65 -11.07 21.12 -8.86
CA GLY A 65 -9.84 21.21 -9.62
C GLY A 65 -9.99 20.21 -10.75
N VAL A 66 -10.08 20.71 -11.97
CA VAL A 66 -9.85 19.94 -13.19
C VAL A 66 -8.71 18.97 -12.95
N ALA A 67 -8.98 17.67 -13.08
CA ALA A 67 -7.95 16.66 -13.09
C ALA A 67 -6.97 17.03 -14.21
N SER A 68 -5.89 17.69 -13.85
CA SER A 68 -4.73 17.82 -14.67
C SER A 68 -4.20 16.40 -14.86
N SER A 69 -4.18 15.92 -16.09
CA SER A 69 -3.60 14.64 -16.49
C SER A 69 -2.08 14.71 -16.30
N GLY A 70 -1.62 14.71 -15.04
CA GLY A 70 -0.23 14.98 -14.75
C GLY A 70 0.30 14.38 -13.45
N ASP A 71 -0.53 13.76 -12.60
CA ASP A 71 -0.03 13.39 -11.27
C ASP A 71 -0.50 12.00 -10.79
N THR A 72 -0.46 11.01 -11.68
CA THR A 72 -0.63 9.60 -11.28
C THR A 72 0.54 9.08 -10.47
N THR A 73 1.74 9.64 -10.63
CA THR A 73 2.95 9.26 -9.90
C THR A 73 2.87 9.61 -8.41
N GLY A 74 2.44 10.82 -8.06
CA GLY A 74 2.28 11.20 -6.64
C GLY A 74 1.23 10.36 -5.90
N ASN A 75 0.19 9.91 -6.60
CA ASN A 75 -0.87 9.07 -6.02
C ASN A 75 -0.38 7.64 -5.76
N ALA A 76 0.46 7.08 -6.62
CA ALA A 76 1.03 5.74 -6.45
C ALA A 76 1.98 5.68 -5.24
N GLY A 77 2.83 6.69 -5.07
CA GLY A 77 3.72 6.79 -3.91
C GLY A 77 2.95 6.88 -2.58
N LEU A 78 1.90 7.70 -2.54
CA LEU A 78 1.05 7.80 -1.34
C LEU A 78 0.31 6.48 -1.04
N ALA A 79 -0.13 5.76 -2.07
CA ALA A 79 -0.74 4.44 -1.89
C ALA A 79 0.29 3.42 -1.36
N ALA A 80 1.54 3.44 -1.86
CA ALA A 80 2.61 2.60 -1.35
C ALA A 80 2.96 2.92 0.11
N LEU A 81 2.95 4.21 0.48
CA LEU A 81 3.11 4.64 1.86
C LEU A 81 2.01 4.08 2.78
N GLN A 82 0.74 4.15 2.38
CA GLN A 82 -0.38 3.58 3.15
C GLN A 82 -0.20 2.08 3.39
N VAL A 83 0.25 1.35 2.36
CA VAL A 83 0.58 -0.08 2.49
C VAL A 83 1.70 -0.25 3.51
N ALA A 84 2.78 0.53 3.43
CA ALA A 84 3.91 0.45 4.33
C ALA A 84 3.52 0.75 5.80
N GLU A 85 2.70 1.78 6.02
CA GLU A 85 2.20 2.15 7.35
C GLU A 85 1.39 1.01 7.99
N SER A 86 0.61 0.27 7.21
CA SER A 86 -0.15 -0.89 7.69
C SER A 86 0.73 -2.04 8.19
N GLN A 87 2.00 -2.05 7.83
CA GLN A 87 2.98 -3.09 8.20
C GLN A 87 3.83 -2.70 9.42
N VAL A 88 3.72 -1.48 9.94
CA VAL A 88 4.49 -1.03 11.11
C VAL A 88 4.23 -1.97 12.30
N GLY A 89 5.32 -2.43 12.92
CA GLY A 89 5.28 -3.41 14.00
C GLY A 89 5.52 -4.86 13.59
N VAL A 90 5.51 -5.19 12.30
CA VAL A 90 5.96 -6.50 11.82
C VAL A 90 7.43 -6.70 12.21
N THR A 91 7.78 -7.91 12.68
CA THR A 91 9.14 -8.26 13.09
C THR A 91 9.59 -9.57 12.50
N GLU A 92 10.91 -9.73 12.44
CA GLU A 92 11.54 -11.00 12.04
C GLU A 92 11.22 -12.12 13.03
N GLN A 93 11.14 -13.33 12.50
CA GLN A 93 10.88 -14.54 13.27
C GLN A 93 11.77 -15.70 12.72
N PRO A 94 12.80 -16.09 13.50
CA PRO A 94 13.26 -15.51 14.78
C PRO A 94 13.92 -14.13 14.59
N PRO A 95 14.06 -13.31 15.65
CA PRO A 95 14.74 -12.01 15.56
C PRO A 95 16.18 -12.15 15.02
N GLY A 96 16.57 -11.27 14.09
CA GLY A 96 17.89 -11.27 13.44
C GLY A 96 18.04 -12.30 12.31
N SER A 97 16.98 -12.98 11.92
CA SER A 97 17.01 -13.99 10.85
C SER A 97 16.86 -13.44 9.44
N ASN A 98 16.48 -12.19 9.28
CA ASN A 98 15.99 -11.62 8.01
C ASN A 98 14.85 -12.46 7.40
N ASP A 99 14.04 -13.11 8.23
CA ASP A 99 12.97 -14.00 7.80
C ASP A 99 11.75 -13.94 8.72
N GLY A 100 10.67 -14.59 8.29
CA GLY A 100 9.39 -14.67 8.99
C GLY A 100 8.23 -14.76 8.01
N PRO A 101 7.04 -15.15 8.46
CA PRO A 101 5.89 -15.34 7.58
C PRO A 101 5.54 -14.10 6.76
N GLN A 102 5.52 -12.93 7.38
CA GLN A 102 5.20 -11.68 6.70
C GLN A 102 6.36 -11.22 5.80
N ILE A 103 7.62 -11.41 6.21
CA ILE A 103 8.79 -11.07 5.41
C ILE A 103 8.88 -11.98 4.16
N ALA A 104 8.45 -13.23 4.28
CA ALA A 104 8.29 -14.12 3.12
C ALA A 104 7.29 -13.55 2.10
N THR A 105 6.22 -12.88 2.57
CA THR A 105 5.27 -12.20 1.70
C THR A 105 5.92 -11.02 0.96
N TYR A 106 6.77 -10.23 1.62
CA TYR A 106 7.46 -9.11 0.94
C TYR A 106 8.36 -9.58 -0.21
N ARG A 107 8.98 -10.76 -0.08
CA ARG A 107 9.79 -11.36 -1.13
C ARG A 107 9.02 -11.72 -2.40
N THR A 108 7.70 -11.94 -2.31
CA THR A 108 6.89 -12.37 -3.47
C THR A 108 6.83 -11.34 -4.60
N ALA A 109 7.08 -10.06 -4.30
CA ALA A 109 7.08 -8.99 -5.29
C ALA A 109 8.40 -8.84 -6.03
N THR A 110 9.43 -9.64 -5.71
CA THR A 110 10.77 -9.48 -6.28
C THR A 110 11.25 -10.80 -6.90
N GLN A 111 11.56 -10.76 -8.18
CA GLN A 111 12.10 -11.93 -8.87
C GLN A 111 13.50 -12.28 -8.33
N GLY A 112 13.72 -13.56 -8.00
CA GLY A 112 15.00 -14.02 -7.47
C GLY A 112 15.24 -13.73 -5.99
N ALA A 113 14.23 -13.19 -5.27
CA ALA A 113 14.35 -13.00 -3.83
C ALA A 113 14.53 -14.32 -3.07
N TYR A 114 15.32 -14.30 -2.00
CA TYR A 114 15.61 -15.49 -1.18
C TYR A 114 15.54 -15.19 0.32
N ALA A 115 15.30 -16.23 1.11
CA ALA A 115 15.19 -16.13 2.56
C ALA A 115 16.55 -15.79 3.21
N GLY A 116 16.51 -15.03 4.31
CA GLY A 116 17.70 -14.63 5.07
C GLY A 116 18.48 -13.45 4.48
N ALA A 117 18.10 -12.95 3.29
CA ALA A 117 18.71 -11.74 2.74
C ALA A 117 18.18 -10.49 3.46
N PRO A 118 18.95 -9.38 3.50
CA PRO A 118 18.43 -8.07 3.86
C PRO A 118 17.18 -7.74 3.04
N TRP A 119 16.13 -7.27 3.68
CA TRP A 119 14.81 -7.21 3.03
C TRP A 119 14.20 -5.81 2.91
N CYS A 120 14.96 -4.75 3.15
CA CYS A 120 14.50 -3.38 2.97
C CYS A 120 14.04 -3.11 1.53
N ALA A 121 14.82 -3.56 0.53
CA ALA A 121 14.46 -3.44 -0.89
C ALA A 121 13.25 -4.31 -1.26
N TYR A 122 13.13 -5.52 -0.73
CA TYR A 122 11.95 -6.37 -0.93
C TYR A 122 10.68 -5.73 -0.35
N PHE A 123 10.81 -5.10 0.81
CA PHE A 123 9.70 -4.41 1.47
C PHE A 123 9.14 -3.26 0.60
N VAL A 124 10.00 -2.36 0.14
CA VAL A 124 9.55 -1.23 -0.70
C VAL A 124 9.04 -1.70 -2.06
N SER A 125 9.67 -2.74 -2.66
CA SER A 125 9.19 -3.37 -3.89
C SER A 125 7.79 -3.96 -3.73
N TRP A 126 7.53 -4.60 -2.61
CA TRP A 126 6.23 -5.16 -2.28
C TRP A 126 5.20 -4.05 -2.05
N CYS A 127 5.52 -3.00 -1.28
CA CYS A 127 4.62 -1.87 -1.06
C CYS A 127 4.22 -1.21 -2.38
N ALA A 128 5.19 -0.96 -3.27
CA ALA A 128 4.95 -0.40 -4.59
C ALA A 128 4.06 -1.32 -5.45
N SER A 129 4.29 -2.63 -5.41
CA SER A 129 3.47 -3.61 -6.12
C SER A 129 2.02 -3.63 -5.61
N GLN A 130 1.80 -3.60 -4.28
CA GLN A 130 0.46 -3.54 -3.69
C GLN A 130 -0.27 -2.24 -4.05
N ALA A 131 0.47 -1.16 -4.27
CA ALA A 131 -0.05 0.14 -4.70
C ALA A 131 -0.34 0.21 -6.22
N GLY A 132 -0.12 -0.88 -6.96
CA GLY A 132 -0.30 -0.91 -8.41
C GLY A 132 0.80 -0.19 -9.20
N ALA A 133 1.93 0.12 -8.59
CA ALA A 133 3.09 0.79 -9.20
C ALA A 133 4.38 -0.04 -8.99
N PRO A 134 4.42 -1.30 -9.47
CA PRO A 134 5.57 -2.16 -9.26
C PRO A 134 6.84 -1.55 -9.88
N ILE A 135 7.95 -1.60 -9.15
CA ILE A 135 9.24 -1.06 -9.58
C ILE A 135 10.05 -2.08 -10.39
N GLY A 136 11.03 -1.56 -11.17
CA GLY A 136 11.80 -2.34 -12.13
C GLY A 136 11.28 -2.17 -13.55
N ASP A 137 12.11 -2.45 -14.56
CA ASP A 137 11.81 -2.19 -15.97
C ASP A 137 10.56 -2.92 -16.49
N HIS A 138 10.23 -4.05 -15.88
CA HIS A 138 9.06 -4.86 -16.17
C HIS A 138 8.16 -5.08 -14.94
N GLY A 139 8.34 -4.27 -13.88
CA GLY A 139 7.59 -4.42 -12.64
C GLY A 139 7.95 -5.69 -11.84
N GLN A 140 9.15 -6.23 -12.06
CA GLN A 140 9.62 -7.48 -11.44
C GLN A 140 10.02 -7.34 -9.98
N GLY A 141 9.95 -6.12 -9.41
CA GLY A 141 10.54 -5.78 -8.13
C GLY A 141 12.07 -5.77 -8.17
N LEU A 142 12.68 -5.04 -7.27
CA LEU A 142 14.13 -4.92 -7.17
C LEU A 142 14.60 -5.37 -5.79
N GLY A 143 15.64 -6.18 -5.76
CA GLY A 143 16.10 -6.87 -4.56
C GLY A 143 17.19 -6.15 -3.77
N SER A 144 17.78 -5.11 -4.35
CA SER A 144 18.84 -4.34 -3.73
C SER A 144 18.65 -2.83 -3.93
N VAL A 145 19.23 -2.05 -3.02
CA VAL A 145 19.20 -0.58 -3.09
C VAL A 145 19.97 -0.07 -4.32
N ALA A 146 21.02 -0.76 -4.72
CA ALA A 146 21.79 -0.44 -5.92
C ALA A 146 20.91 -0.57 -7.18
N GLU A 147 20.17 -1.68 -7.33
CA GLU A 147 19.24 -1.88 -8.45
C GLU A 147 18.14 -0.81 -8.47
N ILE A 148 17.57 -0.45 -7.31
CA ILE A 148 16.57 0.62 -7.20
C ILE A 148 17.17 1.96 -7.67
N THR A 149 18.39 2.26 -7.25
CA THR A 149 19.08 3.51 -7.62
C THR A 149 19.36 3.57 -9.12
N ASP A 150 19.82 2.48 -9.71
CA ASP A 150 20.14 2.42 -11.15
C ASP A 150 18.86 2.50 -11.99
N TRP A 151 17.82 1.81 -11.61
CA TRP A 151 16.51 1.91 -12.23
C TRP A 151 15.95 3.34 -12.14
N ALA A 152 15.98 3.96 -10.95
CA ALA A 152 15.48 5.32 -10.77
C ALA A 152 16.26 6.33 -11.62
N ARG A 153 17.57 6.15 -11.75
CA ARG A 153 18.44 6.99 -12.59
C ARG A 153 18.12 6.81 -14.07
N SER A 154 18.00 5.56 -14.54
CA SER A 154 17.74 5.24 -15.95
C SER A 154 16.36 5.70 -16.41
N THR A 155 15.38 5.73 -15.50
CA THR A 155 13.99 6.12 -15.80
C THR A 155 13.67 7.58 -15.45
N GLY A 156 14.66 8.36 -14.98
CA GLY A 156 14.47 9.76 -14.61
C GLY A 156 13.64 10.00 -13.35
N ARG A 157 13.53 8.98 -12.48
CA ARG A 157 12.75 9.03 -11.23
C ARG A 157 13.55 9.46 -10.01
N LEU A 158 14.87 9.60 -10.14
CA LEU A 158 15.76 10.02 -9.05
C LEU A 158 15.64 11.53 -8.82
N THR A 159 15.32 11.94 -7.59
CA THR A 159 15.16 13.33 -7.16
C THR A 159 16.07 13.65 -5.99
N GLN A 160 16.24 14.95 -5.67
CA GLN A 160 17.00 15.44 -4.51
C GLN A 160 16.10 16.11 -3.47
N THR A 161 14.80 16.20 -3.74
CA THR A 161 13.84 16.85 -2.86
C THR A 161 12.89 15.80 -2.31
N PRO A 162 12.81 15.62 -0.97
CA PRO A 162 11.90 14.62 -0.38
C PRO A 162 10.43 15.03 -0.53
N ALA A 163 9.59 14.07 -0.85
CA ALA A 163 8.14 14.21 -0.78
C ALA A 163 7.50 12.95 -0.17
N PRO A 164 6.34 13.07 0.52
CA PRO A 164 5.62 11.92 1.04
C PRO A 164 5.29 10.91 -0.07
N GLY A 165 5.54 9.63 0.20
CA GLY A 165 5.37 8.53 -0.74
C GLY A 165 6.59 8.21 -1.61
N GLU A 166 7.61 9.07 -1.65
CA GLU A 166 8.86 8.74 -2.34
C GLU A 166 9.70 7.74 -1.54
N LEU A 167 10.47 6.91 -2.25
CA LEU A 167 11.49 6.11 -1.60
C LEU A 167 12.65 7.04 -1.19
N ILE A 168 13.25 6.77 -0.04
CA ILE A 168 14.46 7.43 0.45
C ILE A 168 15.61 6.43 0.41
N LEU A 169 16.72 6.83 -0.20
CA LEU A 169 17.91 6.01 -0.38
C LEU A 169 19.01 6.42 0.61
N PHE A 170 19.58 5.44 1.30
CA PHE A 170 20.73 5.64 2.21
C PHE A 170 21.94 4.89 1.63
N GLY A 171 22.63 5.52 0.68
CA GLY A 171 23.72 4.89 -0.07
C GLY A 171 23.25 3.69 -0.88
N THR A 172 23.97 2.58 -0.70
CA THR A 172 23.62 1.26 -1.27
C THR A 172 23.11 0.29 -0.20
N GLU A 173 23.01 0.75 1.05
CA GLU A 173 22.82 -0.11 2.21
C GLU A 173 21.36 -0.22 2.64
N HIS A 174 20.58 0.87 2.48
CA HIS A 174 19.22 0.90 3.04
C HIS A 174 18.28 1.76 2.21
N VAL A 175 16.96 1.43 2.29
CA VAL A 175 15.87 2.15 1.64
C VAL A 175 14.62 2.12 2.50
N GLY A 176 13.89 3.23 2.52
CA GLY A 176 12.59 3.37 3.16
C GLY A 176 11.61 4.14 2.29
N ILE A 177 10.47 4.53 2.86
CA ILE A 177 9.46 5.39 2.23
C ILE A 177 9.27 6.63 3.09
N VAL A 178 9.33 7.81 2.49
CA VAL A 178 9.08 9.08 3.18
C VAL A 178 7.61 9.17 3.58
N LYS A 179 7.35 9.32 4.88
CA LYS A 179 6.02 9.54 5.43
C LYS A 179 5.66 11.02 5.46
N SER A 180 6.58 11.84 5.98
CA SER A 180 6.38 13.28 6.07
C SER A 180 7.70 14.05 6.08
N VAL A 181 7.63 15.29 5.62
CA VAL A 181 8.66 16.31 5.85
C VAL A 181 8.19 17.15 7.03
N ASN A 182 8.94 17.13 8.12
CA ASN A 182 8.55 17.78 9.37
C ASN A 182 8.90 19.26 9.37
N ALA A 183 8.26 20.05 10.25
CA ALA A 183 8.47 21.50 10.32
C ALA A 183 9.91 21.89 10.70
N ASP A 184 10.65 21.02 11.38
CA ASP A 184 12.05 21.20 11.75
C ASP A 184 13.04 20.78 10.63
N GLY A 185 12.51 20.35 9.48
CA GLY A 185 13.26 19.86 8.33
C GLY A 185 13.71 18.40 8.45
N SER A 186 13.38 17.69 9.52
CA SER A 186 13.57 16.24 9.60
C SER A 186 12.52 15.50 8.75
N LEU A 187 12.74 14.22 8.51
CA LEU A 187 11.84 13.35 7.78
C LEU A 187 11.33 12.27 8.73
N THR A 188 10.04 11.97 8.67
CA THR A 188 9.53 10.69 9.19
C THR A 188 9.46 9.71 8.04
N THR A 189 9.97 8.50 8.25
CA THR A 189 10.02 7.43 7.23
C THR A 189 9.35 6.16 7.75
N VAL A 190 8.93 5.28 6.85
CA VAL A 190 8.56 3.89 7.16
C VAL A 190 9.58 2.98 6.49
N GLU A 191 10.24 2.16 7.28
CA GLU A 191 11.39 1.36 6.84
C GLU A 191 11.22 -0.11 7.20
N GLY A 192 11.40 -0.98 6.21
CA GLY A 192 11.54 -2.42 6.41
C GLY A 192 12.99 -2.78 6.72
N ASN A 193 13.20 -3.85 7.49
CA ASN A 193 14.52 -4.27 7.96
C ASN A 193 15.25 -3.23 8.84
N ALA A 194 14.48 -2.38 9.50
CA ALA A 194 14.95 -1.46 10.51
C ALA A 194 14.82 -2.12 11.89
N SER A 195 15.93 -2.34 12.60
CA SER A 195 15.93 -3.02 13.92
C SER A 195 15.12 -4.32 13.90
N ASN A 196 15.35 -5.18 12.91
CA ASN A 196 14.68 -6.48 12.70
C ASN A 196 13.15 -6.38 12.51
N GLY A 197 12.66 -5.29 11.93
CA GLY A 197 11.23 -5.11 11.71
C GLY A 197 10.87 -3.99 10.75
N VAL A 198 9.56 -3.71 10.65
CA VAL A 198 9.04 -2.51 10.00
C VAL A 198 8.84 -1.44 11.06
N ARG A 199 9.48 -0.29 10.89
CA ARG A 199 9.51 0.81 11.87
C ARG A 199 9.22 2.16 11.22
N GLU A 200 8.63 3.06 12.00
CA GLU A 200 8.75 4.49 11.74
C GLU A 200 10.06 4.99 12.32
N GLU A 201 10.82 5.72 11.51
CA GLU A 201 12.11 6.29 11.89
C GLU A 201 12.12 7.81 11.64
N THR A 202 12.95 8.53 12.38
CA THR A 202 13.22 9.94 12.12
C THR A 202 14.58 10.07 11.48
N ARG A 203 14.63 10.68 10.29
CA ARG A 203 15.83 10.83 9.47
C ARG A 203 16.13 12.30 9.18
N ARG A 204 17.39 12.60 8.92
CA ARG A 204 17.79 13.90 8.40
C ARG A 204 17.95 13.82 6.88
N PRO A 205 17.54 14.84 6.11
CA PRO A 205 17.75 14.84 4.67
C PRO A 205 19.21 14.63 4.24
N SER A 206 20.17 15.04 5.09
CA SER A 206 21.62 14.84 4.84
C SER A 206 22.06 13.37 4.93
N GLU A 207 21.27 12.46 5.46
CA GLU A 207 21.54 11.02 5.48
C GLU A 207 21.14 10.37 4.16
N ALA A 208 20.26 11.00 3.39
CA ALA A 208 19.79 10.50 2.11
C ALA A 208 20.80 10.80 0.98
N THR A 209 20.98 9.84 0.09
CA THR A 209 21.72 10.02 -1.17
C THR A 209 20.80 10.40 -2.34
N GLY A 210 19.50 10.31 -2.15
CA GLY A 210 18.47 10.71 -3.11
C GLY A 210 17.11 10.13 -2.74
N TYR A 211 16.13 10.53 -3.53
CA TYR A 211 14.74 10.05 -3.40
C TYR A 211 14.26 9.51 -4.74
N VAL A 212 13.25 8.62 -4.72
CA VAL A 212 12.72 8.00 -5.93
C VAL A 212 11.23 8.17 -5.99
N THR A 213 10.74 8.78 -7.06
CA THR A 213 9.31 8.94 -7.34
C THR A 213 8.72 7.61 -7.85
N LEU A 214 7.61 7.15 -7.28
CA LEU A 214 6.92 5.92 -7.68
C LEU A 214 5.85 6.16 -8.75
#